data_2eb2f838caa801ae2e059cfdc1a1d70e
#
_entry.id   2eb2f838caa801ae2e059cfdc1a1d70e
#
_cell.length_a   1.000
_cell.length_b   1.000
_cell.length_c   1.000
_cell.angle_alpha   90.00
_cell.angle_beta   90.00
_cell.angle_gamma   90.00
#
_symmetry.space_group_name_H-M   'P 1'
#
loop_
_entity.id
_entity.type
_entity.pdbx_description
1 polymer ?
#
loop_
_entity_poly.entity_id
_entity_poly.type
_entity_poly.pdbx_seq_one_letter_code
_entity_poly.pdbx_strand_id
1 'polypeptide(L)'
;RDVLGSRGLGDVYKRQQSFHLQAEALGHPLMDRNKCVRNGIDIERRPFFIIITGANMAGKSTYLRTVGVNYLLACIGAPVWAKRMEIYPARLVTSLRTSDSLTDNESYFFAELKRLKLIIDKLEAGEELFIILDEILKGTNSMDKQKGSFALIKQFMHMNTNGIIATHDLLLGTLVDSFPQNIRNYCFEADITNNELTFSYQMRNGVAQNMNACFLMKKMGIAVIND
;
A
#
# COMPACT_ATOMS: atom_id res chain seq x y z
N ARG A 1 5.18 9.31 -21.59
CA ARG A 1 4.35 10.01 -22.58
C ARG A 1 2.91 9.65 -22.29
N ASP A 2 2.05 10.65 -22.20
CA ASP A 2 0.62 10.59 -21.93
C ASP A 2 0.23 10.15 -20.50
N VAL A 3 0.63 10.97 -19.56
CA VAL A 3 0.22 10.90 -18.15
C VAL A 3 -1.21 11.39 -17.96
N LEU A 4 -1.67 12.25 -18.81
CA LEU A 4 -3.05 12.68 -18.97
C LEU A 4 -3.46 12.19 -20.35
N GLY A 5 -4.41 11.26 -20.43
CA GLY A 5 -4.87 10.72 -21.71
C GLY A 5 -5.05 11.84 -22.70
N SER A 6 -4.29 11.81 -23.79
CA SER A 6 -4.28 12.82 -24.85
C SER A 6 -5.54 12.72 -25.73
N ARG A 7 -6.70 12.68 -25.08
CA ARG A 7 -7.99 12.88 -25.72
C ARG A 7 -8.43 14.30 -25.43
N GLY A 8 -8.78 15.02 -26.50
CA GLY A 8 -9.02 16.45 -26.50
C GLY A 8 -9.92 16.95 -25.37
N LEU A 9 -9.82 18.23 -25.04
CA LEU A 9 -10.55 18.96 -23.99
C LEU A 9 -12.06 18.62 -23.88
N GLY A 10 -12.68 18.07 -24.91
CA GLY A 10 -14.08 17.64 -24.92
C GLY A 10 -14.34 16.33 -24.16
N ASP A 11 -13.35 15.44 -24.02
CA ASP A 11 -13.49 14.16 -23.30
C ASP A 11 -13.27 14.32 -21.77
N VAL A 12 -12.53 15.34 -21.35
CA VAL A 12 -12.28 15.64 -19.94
C VAL A 12 -13.56 16.08 -19.23
N TYR A 13 -14.47 16.75 -19.91
CA TYR A 13 -15.74 17.22 -19.35
C TYR A 13 -16.83 16.15 -19.19
N LYS A 14 -16.73 15.02 -19.84
CA LYS A 14 -17.75 13.94 -19.79
C LYS A 14 -17.43 12.80 -18.84
N ARG A 15 -16.20 12.68 -18.34
CA ARG A 15 -15.89 11.71 -17.27
C ARG A 15 -16.33 12.31 -15.96
N GLN A 16 -17.24 11.64 -15.27
CA GLN A 16 -17.51 11.93 -13.87
C GLN A 16 -16.16 12.04 -13.14
N GLN A 17 -15.93 13.18 -12.49
CA GLN A 17 -14.69 13.49 -11.77
C GLN A 17 -14.57 12.59 -10.54
N SER A 18 -14.27 11.32 -10.73
CA SER A 18 -14.02 10.38 -9.64
C SER A 18 -12.57 9.95 -9.65
N PHE A 19 -11.99 9.78 -8.47
CA PHE A 19 -10.64 9.25 -8.33
C PHE A 19 -10.49 7.93 -9.07
N HIS A 20 -9.43 7.81 -9.85
CA HIS A 20 -8.98 6.55 -10.43
C HIS A 20 -7.45 6.55 -10.50
N LEU A 21 -6.88 5.38 -10.42
CA LEU A 21 -5.46 5.12 -10.60
C LEU A 21 -5.29 3.76 -11.24
N GLN A 22 -4.92 3.75 -12.49
CA GLN A 22 -4.67 2.53 -13.25
C GLN A 22 -3.27 2.56 -13.83
N ALA A 23 -2.49 1.51 -13.60
CA ALA A 23 -1.18 1.39 -14.22
C ALA A 23 -0.80 -0.06 -14.50
N GLU A 24 -0.14 -0.27 -15.63
CA GLU A 24 0.43 -1.53 -16.05
C GLU A 24 1.95 -1.49 -15.89
N ALA A 25 2.49 -2.54 -15.27
CA ALA A 25 3.93 -2.76 -15.17
C ALA A 25 4.71 -1.55 -14.59
N LEU A 26 4.26 -1.06 -13.43
CA LEU A 26 4.96 -0.04 -12.64
C LEU A 26 6.31 -0.57 -12.14
N GLY A 27 7.37 0.19 -12.38
CA GLY A 27 8.69 -0.03 -11.81
C GLY A 27 9.13 1.15 -10.94
N HIS A 28 9.99 0.91 -9.98
CA HIS A 28 10.55 1.97 -9.16
C HIS A 28 11.64 2.74 -9.93
N PRO A 29 11.50 4.05 -10.17
CA PRO A 29 12.39 4.81 -11.08
C PRO A 29 13.89 4.76 -10.71
N LEU A 30 14.20 4.51 -9.42
CA LEU A 30 15.58 4.46 -8.93
C LEU A 30 16.14 3.02 -8.84
N MET A 31 15.39 2.01 -9.25
CA MET A 31 15.87 0.63 -9.26
C MET A 31 16.50 0.27 -10.62
N ASP A 32 17.46 -0.66 -10.57
CA ASP A 32 18.01 -1.26 -11.78
C ASP A 32 16.90 -1.92 -12.61
N ARG A 33 16.79 -1.50 -13.87
CA ARG A 33 15.73 -1.96 -14.79
C ARG A 33 15.74 -3.47 -15.02
N ASN A 34 16.90 -4.10 -14.91
CA ASN A 34 17.06 -5.54 -15.14
C ASN A 34 16.68 -6.37 -13.89
N LYS A 35 16.65 -5.74 -12.72
CA LYS A 35 16.34 -6.40 -11.44
C LYS A 35 14.96 -6.06 -10.90
N CYS A 36 14.35 -4.98 -11.37
CA CYS A 36 13.07 -4.51 -10.88
C CYS A 36 11.93 -5.38 -11.40
N VAL A 37 11.23 -6.03 -10.49
CA VAL A 37 9.97 -6.70 -10.80
C VAL A 37 8.85 -5.67 -10.82
N ARG A 38 8.12 -5.60 -11.93
CA ARG A 38 7.08 -4.62 -12.17
C ARG A 38 5.71 -5.19 -11.89
N ASN A 39 4.89 -4.44 -11.13
CA ASN A 39 3.52 -4.81 -10.78
C ASN A 39 2.54 -3.75 -11.26
N GLY A 40 1.28 -4.12 -11.46
CA GLY A 40 0.22 -3.20 -11.81
C GLY A 40 -0.49 -2.62 -10.59
N ILE A 41 -1.41 -1.68 -10.85
CA ILE A 41 -2.40 -1.19 -9.88
C ILE A 41 -3.67 -0.82 -10.62
N ASP A 42 -4.81 -1.08 -9.96
CA ASP A 42 -6.12 -0.76 -10.51
C ASP A 42 -7.07 -0.29 -9.41
N ILE A 43 -7.37 1.00 -9.43
CA ILE A 43 -8.36 1.66 -8.56
C ILE A 43 -9.32 2.43 -9.47
N GLU A 44 -10.52 1.92 -9.67
CA GLU A 44 -11.49 2.47 -10.63
C GLU A 44 -12.58 3.33 -9.99
N ARG A 45 -12.70 3.30 -8.66
CA ARG A 45 -13.81 3.92 -7.94
C ARG A 45 -13.42 4.53 -6.61
N ARG A 46 -14.32 5.25 -6.00
CA ARG A 46 -14.23 5.81 -4.65
C ARG A 46 -15.47 5.39 -3.83
N PRO A 47 -15.34 4.99 -2.56
CA PRO A 47 -14.07 4.70 -1.88
C PRO A 47 -13.46 3.38 -2.37
N PHE A 48 -12.14 3.25 -2.28
CA PHE A 48 -11.45 2.01 -2.59
C PHE A 48 -10.13 1.88 -1.82
N PHE A 49 -9.95 0.77 -1.13
CA PHE A 49 -8.71 0.46 -0.43
C PHE A 49 -8.11 -0.86 -0.90
N ILE A 50 -6.82 -0.84 -1.14
CA ILE A 50 -6.01 -2.03 -1.38
C ILE A 50 -5.32 -2.41 -0.07
N ILE A 51 -5.53 -3.63 0.39
CA ILE A 51 -4.83 -4.21 1.55
C ILE A 51 -3.79 -5.20 1.03
N ILE A 52 -2.52 -4.95 1.38
CA ILE A 52 -1.39 -5.77 0.94
C ILE A 52 -0.78 -6.48 2.13
N THR A 53 -0.83 -7.80 2.11
CA THR A 53 -0.26 -8.66 3.16
C THR A 53 1.03 -9.34 2.70
N GLY A 54 1.79 -9.88 3.63
CA GLY A 54 3.01 -10.64 3.35
C GLY A 54 4.17 -10.33 4.31
N ALA A 55 5.25 -11.09 4.19
CA ALA A 55 6.44 -10.94 5.02
C ALA A 55 7.21 -9.64 4.74
N ASN A 56 8.07 -9.22 5.67
CA ASN A 56 8.80 -7.95 5.58
C ASN A 56 9.67 -7.84 4.33
N MET A 57 10.36 -8.90 3.93
CA MET A 57 11.31 -8.89 2.81
C MET A 57 10.65 -9.15 1.45
N ALA A 58 9.34 -9.38 1.42
CA ALA A 58 8.64 -9.84 0.22
C ALA A 58 8.37 -8.74 -0.84
N GLY A 59 8.63 -7.46 -0.53
CA GLY A 59 8.53 -6.36 -1.50
C GLY A 59 7.40 -5.36 -1.26
N LYS A 60 6.58 -5.52 -0.21
CA LYS A 60 5.44 -4.61 0.09
C LYS A 60 5.83 -3.13 0.11
N SER A 61 6.80 -2.76 0.95
CA SER A 61 7.23 -1.36 1.10
C SER A 61 7.84 -0.79 -0.18
N THR A 62 8.55 -1.61 -0.96
CA THR A 62 9.07 -1.22 -2.27
C THR A 62 7.93 -0.93 -3.25
N TYR A 63 6.90 -1.78 -3.26
CA TYR A 63 5.71 -1.55 -4.09
C TYR A 63 4.98 -0.27 -3.71
N LEU A 64 4.74 -0.01 -2.41
CA LEU A 64 4.11 1.24 -1.96
C LEU A 64 4.89 2.48 -2.41
N ARG A 65 6.22 2.44 -2.30
CA ARG A 65 7.08 3.54 -2.78
C ARG A 65 7.02 3.67 -4.30
N THR A 66 7.00 2.55 -5.02
CA THR A 66 6.86 2.53 -6.49
C THR A 66 5.58 3.23 -6.92
N VAL A 67 4.45 2.89 -6.30
CA VAL A 67 3.16 3.54 -6.57
C VAL A 67 3.22 5.03 -6.25
N GLY A 68 3.68 5.39 -5.04
CA GLY A 68 3.72 6.77 -4.57
C GLY A 68 4.58 7.69 -5.44
N VAL A 69 5.79 7.23 -5.80
CA VAL A 69 6.71 8.02 -6.65
C VAL A 69 6.16 8.21 -8.06
N ASN A 70 5.67 7.15 -8.70
CA ASN A 70 5.09 7.27 -10.05
C ASN A 70 3.81 8.11 -10.03
N TYR A 71 2.97 7.99 -9.00
CA TYR A 71 1.77 8.83 -8.85
C TYR A 71 2.14 10.31 -8.73
N LEU A 72 3.15 10.64 -7.91
CA LEU A 72 3.62 12.01 -7.77
C LEU A 72 4.19 12.55 -9.08
N LEU A 73 5.03 11.77 -9.77
CA LEU A 73 5.57 12.14 -11.08
C LEU A 73 4.45 12.37 -12.10
N ALA A 74 3.45 11.51 -12.10
CA ALA A 74 2.27 11.65 -12.95
C ALA A 74 1.49 12.95 -12.67
N CYS A 75 1.27 13.30 -11.40
CA CYS A 75 0.57 14.52 -11.00
C CYS A 75 1.25 15.80 -11.51
N ILE A 76 2.57 15.80 -11.62
CA ILE A 76 3.34 16.96 -12.11
C ILE A 76 3.68 16.88 -13.62
N GLY A 77 3.14 15.89 -14.34
CA GLY A 77 3.40 15.70 -15.77
C GLY A 77 4.80 15.19 -16.12
N ALA A 78 5.52 14.65 -15.13
CA ALA A 78 6.85 14.07 -15.36
C ALA A 78 6.76 12.64 -15.90
N PRO A 79 7.83 12.11 -16.54
CA PRO A 79 7.86 10.73 -17.00
C PRO A 79 7.72 9.74 -15.86
N VAL A 80 6.88 8.72 -16.06
CA VAL A 80 6.70 7.61 -15.12
C VAL A 80 7.32 6.34 -15.68
N TRP A 81 7.70 5.42 -14.81
CA TRP A 81 8.15 4.11 -15.27
C TRP A 81 7.00 3.10 -15.20
N ALA A 82 6.20 3.12 -16.24
CA ALA A 82 5.09 2.20 -16.46
C ALA A 82 4.95 1.89 -17.96
N LYS A 83 4.28 0.79 -18.29
CA LYS A 83 3.85 0.54 -19.66
C LYS A 83 2.71 1.48 -20.05
N ARG A 84 1.77 1.67 -19.12
CA ARG A 84 0.65 2.60 -19.21
C ARG A 84 0.29 3.07 -17.81
N MET A 85 -0.09 4.34 -17.65
CA MET A 85 -0.59 4.89 -16.41
C MET A 85 -1.64 5.95 -16.68
N GLU A 86 -2.78 5.83 -16.00
CA GLU A 86 -3.86 6.82 -15.98
C GLU A 86 -4.15 7.18 -14.53
N ILE A 87 -4.27 8.46 -14.24
CA ILE A 87 -4.56 8.94 -12.90
C ILE A 87 -5.60 10.06 -12.91
N TYR A 88 -6.34 10.15 -11.81
CA TYR A 88 -7.01 11.37 -11.38
C TYR A 88 -6.14 12.01 -10.29
N PRO A 89 -5.73 13.27 -10.44
CA PRO A 89 -4.86 13.91 -9.45
C PRO A 89 -5.64 14.18 -8.15
N ALA A 90 -5.12 13.65 -7.05
CA ALA A 90 -5.54 13.95 -5.69
C ALA A 90 -4.30 14.23 -4.84
N ARG A 91 -4.47 14.74 -3.65
CA ARG A 91 -3.34 14.99 -2.76
C ARG A 91 -2.79 13.67 -2.21
N LEU A 92 -1.54 13.36 -2.53
CA LEU A 92 -0.87 12.19 -1.98
C LEU A 92 -0.48 12.45 -0.52
N VAL A 93 -0.89 11.55 0.36
CA VAL A 93 -0.45 11.51 1.76
C VAL A 93 0.12 10.14 2.08
N THR A 94 1.31 10.10 2.64
CA THR A 94 1.98 8.83 2.93
C THR A 94 2.36 8.72 4.41
N SER A 95 2.24 7.53 4.97
CA SER A 95 2.89 7.11 6.20
C SER A 95 3.72 5.87 5.89
N LEU A 96 4.90 6.10 5.34
CA LEU A 96 5.87 5.06 5.02
C LEU A 96 6.88 4.99 6.15
N ARG A 97 7.53 3.83 6.31
CA ARG A 97 8.60 3.67 7.31
C ARG A 97 9.67 4.74 7.13
N THR A 98 9.84 5.54 8.18
CA THR A 98 11.04 6.35 8.37
C THR A 98 11.94 5.60 9.35
N SER A 99 13.26 5.67 9.16
CA SER A 99 14.24 5.21 10.14
C SER A 99 14.01 5.93 11.48
N ASP A 100 14.17 5.21 12.57
CA ASP A 100 14.09 5.75 13.92
C ASP A 100 14.99 6.98 14.06
N SER A 101 14.40 8.15 14.22
CA SER A 101 15.15 9.31 14.71
C SER A 101 15.14 9.27 16.24
N LEU A 102 16.28 9.00 16.83
CA LEU A 102 16.49 8.97 18.29
C LEU A 102 16.41 10.36 18.96
N THR A 103 15.99 11.39 18.23
CA THR A 103 16.14 12.79 18.64
C THR A 103 14.88 13.44 19.21
N ASP A 104 13.72 12.80 19.15
CA ASP A 104 12.50 13.42 19.68
C ASP A 104 12.00 12.67 20.92
N ASN A 105 11.74 13.45 21.99
CA ASN A 105 11.17 12.99 23.26
C ASN A 105 9.70 12.49 23.14
N GLU A 106 9.13 12.46 21.95
CA GLU A 106 7.81 11.89 21.69
C GLU A 106 7.91 10.39 21.43
N SER A 107 7.01 9.61 22.04
CA SER A 107 6.91 8.20 21.67
C SER A 107 6.52 8.10 20.20
N TYR A 108 7.20 7.20 19.45
CA TYR A 108 6.93 6.90 18.05
C TYR A 108 5.43 6.69 17.77
N PHE A 109 4.74 6.01 18.69
CA PHE A 109 3.30 5.76 18.60
C PHE A 109 2.48 7.05 18.60
N PHE A 110 2.82 8.02 19.46
CA PHE A 110 2.10 9.28 19.54
C PHE A 110 2.29 10.15 18.29
N ALA A 111 3.50 10.16 17.74
CA ALA A 111 3.78 10.83 16.47
C ALA A 111 2.97 10.21 15.30
N GLU A 112 2.83 8.88 15.30
CA GLU A 112 2.02 8.17 14.32
C GLU A 112 0.53 8.54 14.46
N LEU A 113 -0.01 8.58 15.68
CA LEU A 113 -1.39 8.99 15.94
C LEU A 113 -1.66 10.43 15.47
N LYS A 114 -0.74 11.36 15.71
CA LYS A 114 -0.85 12.75 15.20
C LYS A 114 -0.92 12.77 13.69
N ARG A 115 -0.13 11.94 13.01
CA ARG A 115 -0.16 11.84 11.54
C ARG A 115 -1.47 11.29 11.03
N LEU A 116 -2.00 10.24 11.66
CA LEU A 116 -3.32 9.70 11.32
C LEU A 116 -4.43 10.73 11.58
N LYS A 117 -4.37 11.44 12.70
CA LYS A 117 -5.32 12.54 12.98
C LYS A 117 -5.26 13.63 11.92
N LEU A 118 -4.07 14.04 11.48
CA LEU A 118 -3.92 15.03 10.40
C LEU A 118 -4.59 14.55 9.09
N ILE A 119 -4.50 13.26 8.78
CA ILE A 119 -5.17 12.68 7.60
C ILE A 119 -6.70 12.81 7.76
N ILE A 120 -7.23 12.45 8.92
CA ILE A 120 -8.66 12.56 9.21
C ILE A 120 -9.13 14.02 9.11
N ASP A 121 -8.41 14.97 9.72
CA ASP A 121 -8.76 16.40 9.67
C ASP A 121 -8.84 16.93 8.24
N LYS A 122 -7.92 16.50 7.37
CA LYS A 122 -7.94 16.86 5.96
C LYS A 122 -9.16 16.30 5.22
N LEU A 123 -9.51 15.04 5.50
CA LEU A 123 -10.70 14.41 4.93
C LEU A 123 -11.98 15.10 5.42
N GLU A 124 -12.07 15.45 6.71
CA GLU A 124 -13.18 16.21 7.28
C GLU A 124 -13.30 17.62 6.67
N ALA A 125 -12.17 18.22 6.30
CA ALA A 125 -12.14 19.49 5.57
C ALA A 125 -12.52 19.35 4.08
N GLY A 126 -12.84 18.14 3.60
CA GLY A 126 -13.24 17.89 2.22
C GLY A 126 -12.09 17.79 1.23
N GLU A 127 -10.84 17.66 1.70
CA GLU A 127 -9.70 17.42 0.81
C GLU A 127 -9.79 16.03 0.15
N GLU A 128 -9.53 15.98 -1.15
CA GLU A 128 -9.39 14.69 -1.85
C GLU A 128 -7.98 14.13 -1.65
N LEU A 129 -7.91 12.99 -0.96
CA LEU A 129 -6.65 12.35 -0.63
C LEU A 129 -6.50 11.00 -1.34
N PHE A 130 -5.26 10.69 -1.74
CA PHE A 130 -4.79 9.34 -2.01
C PHE A 130 -3.80 8.96 -0.90
N ILE A 131 -4.09 7.90 -0.14
CA ILE A 131 -3.38 7.56 1.10
C ILE A 131 -2.55 6.30 0.90
N ILE A 132 -1.28 6.35 1.27
CA ILE A 132 -0.39 5.17 1.26
C ILE A 132 0.18 4.97 2.67
N LEU A 133 -0.15 3.82 3.26
CA LEU A 133 0.24 3.46 4.62
C LEU A 133 1.12 2.20 4.63
N ASP A 134 2.26 2.26 5.30
CA ASP A 134 3.13 1.09 5.51
C ASP A 134 3.13 0.71 6.99
N GLU A 135 2.24 -0.21 7.34
CA GLU A 135 2.06 -0.77 8.67
C GLU A 135 1.81 0.29 9.76
N ILE A 136 0.58 0.48 10.12
CA ILE A 136 0.13 1.45 11.13
C ILE A 136 0.09 0.88 12.54
N LEU A 137 0.10 1.78 13.54
CA LEU A 137 -0.07 1.49 14.97
C LEU A 137 1.00 0.53 15.52
N LYS A 138 2.26 0.76 15.17
CA LYS A 138 3.38 -0.11 15.55
C LYS A 138 3.76 -0.05 17.02
N GLY A 139 3.49 1.05 17.68
CA GLY A 139 3.93 1.30 19.05
C GLY A 139 2.99 0.77 20.13
N THR A 140 1.97 -0.03 19.80
CA THR A 140 1.02 -0.61 20.76
C THR A 140 0.99 -2.14 20.69
N ASN A 141 0.25 -2.77 21.60
CA ASN A 141 0.07 -4.22 21.61
C ASN A 141 -0.73 -4.73 20.39
N SER A 142 -0.62 -6.01 20.10
CA SER A 142 -1.21 -6.61 18.89
C SER A 142 -2.73 -6.49 18.82
N MET A 143 -3.44 -6.59 19.95
CA MET A 143 -4.90 -6.47 19.97
C MET A 143 -5.38 -5.05 19.67
N ASP A 144 -4.76 -4.04 20.27
CA ASP A 144 -5.11 -2.64 20.04
C ASP A 144 -4.73 -2.22 18.61
N LYS A 145 -3.57 -2.67 18.15
CA LYS A 145 -3.15 -2.48 16.76
C LYS A 145 -4.19 -3.03 15.79
N GLN A 146 -4.63 -4.26 15.98
CA GLN A 146 -5.63 -4.90 15.12
C GLN A 146 -6.96 -4.14 15.15
N LYS A 147 -7.54 -3.92 16.34
CA LYS A 147 -8.80 -3.18 16.49
C LYS A 147 -8.72 -1.77 15.90
N GLY A 148 -7.62 -1.05 16.17
CA GLY A 148 -7.39 0.28 15.64
C GLY A 148 -7.27 0.31 14.13
N SER A 149 -6.56 -0.64 13.53
CA SER A 149 -6.41 -0.76 12.07
C SER A 149 -7.75 -1.03 11.39
N PHE A 150 -8.56 -1.95 11.93
CA PHE A 150 -9.91 -2.22 11.44
C PHE A 150 -10.80 -0.97 11.50
N ALA A 151 -10.82 -0.29 12.64
CA ALA A 151 -11.62 0.90 12.84
C ALA A 151 -11.21 2.02 11.87
N LEU A 152 -9.91 2.22 11.68
CA LEU A 152 -9.39 3.26 10.80
C LEU A 152 -9.75 3.01 9.33
N ILE A 153 -9.58 1.79 8.82
CA ILE A 153 -9.94 1.49 7.44
C ILE A 153 -11.45 1.62 7.22
N LYS A 154 -12.28 1.17 8.18
CA LYS A 154 -13.73 1.41 8.13
C LYS A 154 -14.07 2.90 8.09
N GLN A 155 -13.40 3.71 8.91
CA GLN A 155 -13.57 5.17 8.90
C GLN A 155 -13.21 5.76 7.54
N PHE A 156 -12.09 5.35 6.93
CA PHE A 156 -11.72 5.79 5.59
C PHE A 156 -12.77 5.40 4.53
N MET A 157 -13.37 4.22 4.61
CA MET A 157 -14.46 3.83 3.72
C MET A 157 -15.67 4.75 3.87
N HIS A 158 -16.08 5.09 5.09
CA HIS A 158 -17.17 6.02 5.36
C HIS A 158 -16.85 7.47 4.95
N MET A 159 -15.58 7.85 4.98
CA MET A 159 -15.11 9.17 4.51
C MET A 159 -14.85 9.22 3.00
N ASN A 160 -15.26 8.19 2.27
CA ASN A 160 -15.20 8.15 0.80
C ASN A 160 -13.77 8.35 0.25
N THR A 161 -12.79 7.66 0.81
CA THR A 161 -11.35 7.84 0.55
C THR A 161 -10.76 6.67 -0.22
N ASN A 162 -9.67 6.93 -0.94
CA ASN A 162 -8.90 5.93 -1.65
C ASN A 162 -7.51 5.77 -1.05
N GLY A 163 -7.03 4.55 -0.98
CA GLY A 163 -5.69 4.29 -0.46
C GLY A 163 -5.18 2.87 -0.60
N ILE A 164 -3.96 2.69 -0.11
CA ILE A 164 -3.26 1.41 -0.03
C ILE A 164 -2.68 1.29 1.37
N ILE A 165 -2.83 0.13 1.98
CA ILE A 165 -2.16 -0.21 3.23
C ILE A 165 -1.39 -1.53 3.09
N ALA A 166 -0.12 -1.53 3.47
CA ALA A 166 0.65 -2.75 3.69
C ALA A 166 0.63 -3.13 5.17
N THR A 167 0.42 -4.41 5.47
CA THR A 167 0.33 -4.90 6.85
C THR A 167 0.82 -6.34 6.97
N HIS A 168 1.23 -6.71 8.19
CA HIS A 168 1.45 -8.11 8.58
C HIS A 168 0.21 -8.74 9.20
N ASP A 169 -0.80 -7.95 9.55
CA ASP A 169 -2.05 -8.46 10.09
C ASP A 169 -2.91 -9.05 8.97
N LEU A 170 -2.89 -10.38 8.89
CA LEU A 170 -3.66 -11.11 7.88
C LEU A 170 -5.16 -10.95 8.08
N LEU A 171 -5.61 -10.74 9.33
CA LEU A 171 -7.02 -10.58 9.64
C LEU A 171 -7.59 -9.28 9.06
N LEU A 172 -6.77 -8.25 8.84
CA LEU A 172 -7.23 -7.03 8.19
C LEU A 172 -7.82 -7.30 6.80
N GLY A 173 -7.35 -8.34 6.13
CA GLY A 173 -7.89 -8.81 4.86
C GLY A 173 -9.37 -9.22 4.89
N THR A 174 -9.91 -9.59 6.05
CA THR A 174 -11.34 -9.95 6.20
C THR A 174 -12.27 -8.75 6.01
N LEU A 175 -11.76 -7.52 6.00
CA LEU A 175 -12.57 -6.34 5.68
C LEU A 175 -13.17 -6.38 4.26
N VAL A 176 -12.64 -7.19 3.36
CA VAL A 176 -13.23 -7.41 2.04
C VAL A 176 -14.65 -7.96 2.15
N ASP A 177 -14.97 -8.77 3.17
CA ASP A 177 -16.30 -9.33 3.38
C ASP A 177 -17.34 -8.25 3.74
N SER A 178 -16.89 -7.18 4.42
CA SER A 178 -17.74 -6.02 4.74
C SER A 178 -17.85 -5.01 3.60
N PHE A 179 -16.85 -4.94 2.73
CA PHE A 179 -16.77 -3.99 1.62
C PHE A 179 -16.30 -4.67 0.32
N PRO A 180 -17.06 -5.65 -0.22
CA PRO A 180 -16.58 -6.52 -1.30
C PRO A 180 -16.33 -5.79 -2.62
N GLN A 181 -16.93 -4.62 -2.82
CA GLN A 181 -16.74 -3.81 -4.02
C GLN A 181 -15.70 -2.68 -3.84
N ASN A 182 -15.27 -2.43 -2.60
CA ASN A 182 -14.46 -1.27 -2.24
C ASN A 182 -13.13 -1.63 -1.60
N ILE A 183 -12.93 -2.90 -1.23
CA ILE A 183 -11.66 -3.41 -0.70
C ILE A 183 -11.21 -4.57 -1.57
N ARG A 184 -9.90 -4.58 -1.88
CA ARG A 184 -9.26 -5.69 -2.57
C ARG A 184 -7.97 -6.08 -1.85
N ASN A 185 -7.80 -7.38 -1.70
CA ASN A 185 -6.63 -7.96 -1.06
C ASN A 185 -5.60 -8.39 -2.11
N TYR A 186 -4.35 -8.03 -1.85
CA TYR A 186 -3.18 -8.56 -2.55
C TYR A 186 -2.15 -9.03 -1.54
N CYS A 187 -1.23 -9.83 -2.00
CA CYS A 187 -0.12 -10.29 -1.17
C CYS A 187 1.19 -10.37 -1.94
N PHE A 188 2.28 -10.29 -1.17
CA PHE A 188 3.61 -10.64 -1.59
C PHE A 188 4.08 -11.83 -0.75
N GLU A 189 4.37 -12.94 -1.39
CA GLU A 189 4.77 -14.17 -0.72
C GLU A 189 6.19 -14.56 -1.06
N ALA A 190 6.79 -15.29 -0.14
CA ALA A 190 8.02 -16.01 -0.40
C ALA A 190 7.67 -17.46 -0.74
N ASP A 191 8.35 -18.00 -1.72
CA ASP A 191 8.26 -19.41 -2.10
C ASP A 191 9.42 -20.18 -1.46
N ILE A 192 9.17 -21.42 -1.03
CA ILE A 192 10.21 -22.31 -0.51
C ILE A 192 10.55 -23.30 -1.62
N THR A 193 11.72 -23.15 -2.21
CA THR A 193 12.22 -24.03 -3.28
C THR A 193 13.57 -24.63 -2.86
N ASN A 194 13.71 -25.96 -2.92
CA ASN A 194 14.93 -26.66 -2.52
C ASN A 194 15.42 -26.30 -1.11
N ASN A 195 14.51 -26.16 -0.16
CA ASN A 195 14.80 -25.74 1.20
C ASN A 195 15.44 -24.35 1.31
N GLU A 196 15.18 -23.49 0.31
CA GLU A 196 15.58 -22.08 0.28
C GLU A 196 14.37 -21.16 0.12
N LEU A 197 14.42 -20.03 0.84
CA LEU A 197 13.41 -19.00 0.73
C LEU A 197 13.75 -18.09 -0.46
N THR A 198 12.83 -18.02 -1.41
CA THR A 198 12.95 -17.17 -2.60
C THR A 198 11.82 -16.18 -2.67
N PHE A 199 12.09 -15.01 -3.23
CA PHE A 199 11.09 -13.94 -3.36
C PHE A 199 10.90 -13.63 -4.84
N SER A 200 9.70 -13.85 -5.35
CA SER A 200 9.34 -13.49 -6.72
C SER A 200 9.13 -11.99 -6.91
N TYR A 201 8.84 -11.26 -5.82
CA TYR A 201 8.42 -9.85 -5.82
C TYR A 201 7.21 -9.55 -6.72
N GLN A 202 6.49 -10.59 -7.13
CA GLN A 202 5.23 -10.48 -7.87
C GLN A 202 4.06 -10.37 -6.91
N MET A 203 3.22 -9.38 -7.15
CA MET A 203 1.97 -9.22 -6.42
C MET A 203 0.97 -10.27 -6.85
N ARG A 204 0.34 -10.94 -5.89
CA ARG A 204 -0.67 -11.98 -6.09
C ARG A 204 -2.00 -11.52 -5.50
N ASN A 205 -3.12 -12.04 -6.02
CA ASN A 205 -4.44 -11.81 -5.45
C ASN A 205 -4.60 -12.57 -4.13
N GLY A 206 -5.31 -11.96 -3.19
CA GLY A 206 -5.66 -12.58 -1.91
C GLY A 206 -4.77 -12.16 -0.75
N VAL A 207 -4.91 -12.87 0.37
CA VAL A 207 -4.17 -12.65 1.63
C VAL A 207 -3.01 -13.63 1.69
N ALA A 208 -1.85 -13.19 2.17
CA ALA A 208 -0.67 -14.05 2.33
C ALA A 208 -0.98 -15.23 3.26
N GLN A 209 -0.56 -16.41 2.87
CA GLN A 209 -0.77 -17.63 3.66
C GLN A 209 0.41 -17.95 4.57
N ASN A 210 1.63 -17.60 4.16
CA ASN A 210 2.85 -17.94 4.87
C ASN A 210 3.69 -16.71 5.22
N MET A 211 4.00 -16.56 6.50
CA MET A 211 4.89 -15.49 7.00
C MET A 211 6.38 -15.91 7.04
N ASN A 212 6.66 -17.19 6.88
CA ASN A 212 7.99 -17.82 6.73
C ASN A 212 9.04 -17.51 7.82
N ALA A 213 8.67 -16.84 8.90
CA ALA A 213 9.60 -16.54 9.99
C ALA A 213 10.09 -17.80 10.70
N CYS A 214 9.19 -18.72 11.00
CA CYS A 214 9.51 -19.99 11.65
C CYS A 214 10.44 -20.86 10.78
N PHE A 215 10.21 -20.86 9.46
CA PHE A 215 11.10 -21.56 8.52
C PHE A 215 12.53 -21.00 8.57
N LEU A 216 12.67 -19.67 8.56
CA LEU A 216 13.99 -19.04 8.67
C LEU A 216 14.67 -19.33 10.00
N MET A 217 13.94 -19.27 11.12
CA MET A 217 14.48 -19.61 12.45
C MET A 217 14.97 -21.05 12.48
N LYS A 218 14.18 -22.00 11.97
CA LYS A 218 14.56 -23.42 11.88
C LYS A 218 15.81 -23.61 11.02
N LYS A 219 15.88 -22.95 9.87
CA LYS A 219 17.04 -23.02 8.96
C LYS A 219 18.31 -22.46 9.59
N MET A 220 18.20 -21.40 10.40
CA MET A 220 19.32 -20.78 11.12
C MET A 220 19.71 -21.52 12.41
N GLY A 221 19.00 -22.58 12.78
CA GLY A 221 19.22 -23.30 14.02
C GLY A 221 18.89 -22.51 15.30
N ILE A 222 18.05 -21.46 15.19
CA ILE A 222 17.71 -20.58 16.32
C ILE A 222 16.66 -21.25 17.23
N ALA A 223 15.76 -22.02 16.68
CA ALA A 223 14.74 -22.73 17.43
C ALA A 223 14.33 -24.03 16.72
N VAL A 224 14.01 -25.05 17.49
CA VAL A 224 13.35 -26.27 17.00
C VAL A 224 11.86 -26.07 17.24
N ILE A 225 11.12 -25.69 16.20
CA ILE A 225 9.66 -25.62 16.22
C ILE A 225 9.17 -26.96 15.65
N ASN A 226 8.62 -27.80 16.52
CA ASN A 226 7.92 -29.00 16.11
C ASN A 226 6.48 -28.59 15.80
N ASP A 227 6.02 -28.88 14.60
CA ASP A 227 4.65 -28.70 14.15
C ASP A 227 3.71 -29.66 14.89
#